data_c95ca9acbdb344322c0505c17ecf0995
#
_entry.id   c95ca9acbdb344322c0505c17ecf0995
#
_cell.length_a   1.000
_cell.length_b   1.000
_cell.length_c   1.000
_cell.angle_alpha   90.00
_cell.angle_beta   90.00
_cell.angle_gamma   90.00
#
_symmetry.space_group_name_H-M   'P 1'
#
loop_
_entity.id
_entity.type
_entity.pdbx_description
1 polymer ?
#
loop_
_entity_poly.entity_id
_entity_poly.type
_entity_poly.pdbx_seq_one_letter_code
_entity_poly.pdbx_strand_id
1 'polypeptide(L)'
;MVHHNEPPEPSAPKPDPISVALTTHIPAPQTHPAASTRPAPPTHFRPFRDVDERSLVASTTRFLGNSGFYWGPLDVDEAHARLTTLPVGTFLIRDSMQTDVFFTLSYHSEDGPTSVRVLLKGCGFALDGSKHAFPCLFELLRFYMTSAKRSLKQPYRGSAPQKLQELCRRAVVKTYGKDNLDKLPVTSVLRDFLQSYPFSI
;
A
#
# COMPACT_ATOMS: atom_id res chain seq x y z
N MET A 1 -75.38 14.57 -41.10
CA MET A 1 -75.16 13.15 -40.97
C MET A 1 -73.88 12.84 -41.73
N VAL A 2 -72.80 12.69 -41.07
CA VAL A 2 -71.48 12.37 -41.70
C VAL A 2 -71.08 11.04 -41.11
N HIS A 3 -71.02 10.03 -41.98
CA HIS A 3 -70.52 8.70 -41.65
C HIS A 3 -68.99 8.75 -41.67
N HIS A 4 -68.35 8.49 -40.54
CA HIS A 4 -66.94 8.18 -40.46
C HIS A 4 -66.74 6.69 -40.74
N ASN A 5 -65.99 6.39 -41.79
CA ASN A 5 -65.53 5.08 -42.18
C ASN A 5 -64.13 4.91 -41.58
N GLU A 6 -63.98 4.01 -40.63
CA GLU A 6 -62.72 3.63 -39.99
C GLU A 6 -62.15 2.43 -40.76
N PRO A 7 -60.86 2.44 -41.18
CA PRO A 7 -60.25 1.31 -41.86
C PRO A 7 -59.84 0.20 -40.87
N PRO A 8 -59.82 -1.09 -41.28
CA PRO A 8 -59.55 -2.21 -40.42
C PRO A 8 -58.05 -2.32 -40.09
N GLU A 9 -57.78 -2.64 -38.82
CA GLU A 9 -56.47 -3.00 -38.28
C GLU A 9 -55.90 -4.27 -38.91
N PRO A 10 -54.57 -4.33 -39.19
CA PRO A 10 -53.92 -5.56 -39.69
C PRO A 10 -53.67 -6.54 -38.51
N SER A 11 -54.22 -7.74 -38.65
CA SER A 11 -54.00 -8.86 -37.75
C SER A 11 -52.50 -9.27 -37.66
N ALA A 12 -51.98 -9.34 -36.42
CA ALA A 12 -50.65 -9.90 -36.10
C ALA A 12 -50.59 -11.40 -36.36
N PRO A 13 -49.50 -11.96 -36.86
CA PRO A 13 -49.31 -13.36 -37.06
C PRO A 13 -49.03 -14.04 -35.69
N LYS A 14 -49.68 -15.23 -35.53
CA LYS A 14 -49.43 -16.14 -34.35
C LYS A 14 -48.02 -16.73 -34.43
N PRO A 15 -47.29 -16.82 -33.33
CA PRO A 15 -46.02 -17.55 -33.32
C PRO A 15 -46.21 -19.07 -33.34
N ASP A 16 -45.47 -19.76 -34.19
CA ASP A 16 -45.35 -21.19 -34.25
C ASP A 16 -44.62 -21.76 -33.01
N PRO A 17 -44.91 -22.97 -32.56
CA PRO A 17 -44.25 -23.59 -31.41
C PRO A 17 -42.82 -23.98 -31.75
N ILE A 18 -41.85 -23.31 -31.18
CA ILE A 18 -40.44 -23.64 -31.28
C ILE A 18 -40.19 -24.89 -30.42
N SER A 19 -39.92 -26.01 -31.12
CA SER A 19 -39.45 -27.26 -30.52
C SER A 19 -38.01 -27.04 -30.00
N VAL A 20 -37.84 -26.89 -28.69
CA VAL A 20 -36.53 -26.77 -28.08
C VAL A 20 -35.97 -28.15 -27.86
N ALA A 21 -35.10 -28.61 -28.76
CA ALA A 21 -34.25 -29.78 -28.52
C ALA A 21 -33.18 -29.39 -27.46
N LEU A 22 -33.33 -29.98 -26.26
CA LEU A 22 -32.37 -29.83 -25.17
C LEU A 22 -31.11 -30.62 -25.47
N THR A 23 -30.15 -30.04 -26.17
CA THR A 23 -28.82 -30.61 -26.33
C THR A 23 -27.98 -30.17 -25.13
N THR A 24 -27.84 -31.07 -24.17
CA THR A 24 -26.91 -30.92 -23.05
C THR A 24 -25.48 -30.99 -23.57
N HIS A 25 -24.93 -29.83 -23.94
CA HIS A 25 -23.51 -29.67 -24.13
C HIS A 25 -22.87 -29.54 -22.74
N ILE A 26 -22.25 -30.61 -22.25
CA ILE A 26 -21.28 -30.57 -21.16
C ILE A 26 -20.04 -29.91 -21.74
N PRO A 27 -19.63 -28.72 -21.29
CA PRO A 27 -18.34 -28.14 -21.70
C PRO A 27 -17.24 -29.03 -21.13
N ALA A 28 -16.35 -29.52 -22.01
CA ALA A 28 -15.11 -30.15 -21.58
C ALA A 28 -14.33 -29.24 -20.62
N PRO A 29 -13.61 -29.79 -19.61
CA PRO A 29 -12.82 -28.98 -18.70
C PRO A 29 -11.79 -28.19 -19.52
N GLN A 30 -11.93 -26.87 -19.49
CA GLN A 30 -10.93 -25.97 -20.05
C GLN A 30 -9.68 -26.15 -19.20
N THR A 31 -8.69 -26.83 -19.75
CA THR A 31 -7.31 -26.76 -19.24
C THR A 31 -6.87 -25.32 -19.34
N HIS A 32 -6.85 -24.61 -18.19
CA HIS A 32 -6.21 -23.32 -18.09
C HIS A 32 -4.77 -23.49 -18.59
N PRO A 33 -4.31 -22.67 -19.55
CA PRO A 33 -2.92 -22.70 -19.94
C PRO A 33 -2.10 -22.44 -18.68
N ALA A 34 -1.15 -23.35 -18.42
CA ALA A 34 -0.20 -23.23 -17.34
C ALA A 34 0.30 -21.77 -17.27
N ALA A 35 0.17 -21.18 -16.09
CA ALA A 35 0.63 -19.84 -15.84
C ALA A 35 2.04 -19.73 -16.41
N SER A 36 2.20 -18.94 -17.46
CA SER A 36 3.48 -18.61 -18.05
C SER A 36 4.32 -18.05 -16.90
N THR A 37 5.25 -18.85 -16.41
CA THR A 37 6.31 -18.41 -15.50
C THR A 37 7.22 -17.49 -16.29
N ARG A 38 6.75 -16.23 -16.54
CA ARG A 38 7.67 -15.17 -16.89
C ARG A 38 8.65 -15.08 -15.71
N PRO A 39 9.95 -15.26 -15.95
CA PRO A 39 10.92 -15.07 -14.90
C PRO A 39 10.66 -13.67 -14.32
N ALA A 40 10.50 -13.60 -13.01
CA ALA A 40 10.36 -12.31 -12.34
C ALA A 40 11.51 -11.41 -12.81
N PRO A 41 11.26 -10.14 -13.15
CA PRO A 41 12.33 -9.24 -13.56
C PRO A 41 13.40 -9.28 -12.47
N PRO A 42 14.70 -9.32 -12.83
CA PRO A 42 15.76 -9.36 -11.84
C PRO A 42 15.60 -8.17 -10.91
N THR A 43 15.46 -8.42 -9.63
CA THR A 43 15.40 -7.34 -8.64
C THR A 43 16.76 -6.67 -8.65
N HIS A 44 16.80 -5.34 -8.64
CA HIS A 44 18.06 -4.58 -8.57
C HIS A 44 18.71 -4.68 -7.18
N PHE A 45 18.01 -5.27 -6.20
CA PHE A 45 18.53 -5.49 -4.86
C PHE A 45 19.59 -6.60 -4.85
N ARG A 46 20.67 -6.39 -4.10
CA ARG A 46 21.63 -7.45 -3.79
C ARG A 46 20.97 -8.60 -3.02
N PRO A 47 21.53 -9.79 -3.05
CA PRO A 47 21.12 -10.87 -2.17
C PRO A 47 21.21 -10.46 -0.68
N PHE A 48 20.33 -10.98 0.15
CA PHE A 48 20.42 -10.80 1.61
C PHE A 48 21.70 -11.44 2.14
N ARG A 49 22.35 -10.80 3.08
CA ARG A 49 23.59 -11.30 3.70
C ARG A 49 23.35 -12.51 4.59
N ASP A 50 22.24 -12.48 5.32
CA ASP A 50 21.85 -13.52 6.26
C ASP A 50 20.32 -13.57 6.44
N VAL A 51 19.86 -14.49 7.29
CA VAL A 51 18.44 -14.71 7.59
C VAL A 51 17.85 -13.54 8.39
N ASP A 52 18.64 -12.92 9.24
CA ASP A 52 18.19 -11.82 10.11
C ASP A 52 17.93 -10.56 9.27
N GLU A 53 18.84 -10.24 8.33
CA GLU A 53 18.63 -9.16 7.37
C GLU A 53 17.36 -9.38 6.54
N ARG A 54 17.19 -10.61 6.02
CA ARG A 54 15.98 -10.98 5.27
C ARG A 54 14.72 -10.80 6.12
N SER A 55 14.73 -11.28 7.35
CA SER A 55 13.60 -11.19 8.26
C SER A 55 13.27 -9.74 8.61
N LEU A 56 14.28 -8.92 8.87
CA LEU A 56 14.15 -7.50 9.17
C LEU A 56 13.53 -6.73 7.99
N VAL A 57 14.05 -6.93 6.78
CA VAL A 57 13.54 -6.26 5.58
C VAL A 57 12.13 -6.75 5.27
N ALA A 58 11.85 -8.06 5.32
CA ALA A 58 10.54 -8.62 5.05
C ALA A 58 9.46 -8.10 6.03
N SER A 59 9.77 -8.06 7.34
CA SER A 59 8.85 -7.53 8.34
C SER A 59 8.62 -6.02 8.15
N THR A 60 9.67 -5.27 7.83
CA THR A 60 9.58 -3.83 7.56
C THR A 60 8.72 -3.56 6.34
N THR A 61 8.91 -4.30 5.24
CA THR A 61 8.09 -4.17 4.01
C THR A 61 6.63 -4.47 4.29
N ARG A 62 6.33 -5.51 5.09
CA ARG A 62 4.96 -5.83 5.50
C ARG A 62 4.31 -4.67 6.26
N PHE A 63 5.01 -4.08 7.21
CA PHE A 63 4.50 -2.93 7.97
C PHE A 63 4.37 -1.69 7.08
N LEU A 64 5.32 -1.44 6.20
CA LEU A 64 5.23 -0.35 5.23
C LEU A 64 3.99 -0.48 4.33
N GLY A 65 3.67 -1.69 3.87
CA GLY A 65 2.46 -1.95 3.09
C GLY A 65 1.16 -1.55 3.81
N ASN A 66 1.15 -1.58 5.15
CA ASN A 66 0.01 -1.17 5.98
C ASN A 66 0.09 0.28 6.50
N SER A 67 1.15 1.01 6.16
CA SER A 67 1.40 2.37 6.68
C SER A 67 0.61 3.47 5.95
N GLY A 68 0.32 3.24 4.67
CA GLY A 68 -0.29 4.20 3.77
C GLY A 68 0.66 5.29 3.25
N PHE A 69 1.93 5.29 3.67
CA PHE A 69 2.95 6.23 3.17
C PHE A 69 4.13 5.53 2.47
N TYR A 70 3.98 4.26 2.15
CA TYR A 70 4.90 3.51 1.31
C TYR A 70 4.37 3.48 -0.13
N TRP A 71 5.21 3.91 -1.06
CA TRP A 71 4.85 4.14 -2.46
C TRP A 71 5.52 3.16 -3.44
N GLY A 72 6.19 2.11 -2.91
CA GLY A 72 6.83 1.10 -3.74
C GLY A 72 7.85 1.69 -4.72
N PRO A 73 7.86 1.24 -5.99
CA PRO A 73 8.86 1.60 -6.99
C PRO A 73 8.63 3.00 -7.59
N LEU A 74 8.32 3.99 -6.75
CA LEU A 74 8.20 5.39 -7.16
C LEU A 74 9.58 5.95 -7.49
N ASP A 75 9.76 6.62 -8.63
CA ASP A 75 11.01 7.28 -8.96
C ASP A 75 11.23 8.58 -8.15
N VAL A 76 12.44 9.16 -8.27
CA VAL A 76 12.81 10.34 -7.48
C VAL A 76 12.07 11.58 -7.97
N ASP A 77 11.90 11.76 -9.27
CA ASP A 77 11.31 12.94 -9.85
C ASP A 77 9.81 12.99 -9.53
N GLU A 78 9.13 11.85 -9.63
CA GLU A 78 7.73 11.72 -9.26
C GLU A 78 7.53 11.92 -7.74
N ALA A 79 8.42 11.36 -6.90
CA ALA A 79 8.37 11.58 -5.45
C ALA A 79 8.55 13.07 -5.10
N HIS A 80 9.50 13.74 -5.74
CA HIS A 80 9.76 15.17 -5.53
C HIS A 80 8.60 16.03 -6.03
N ALA A 81 8.06 15.75 -7.22
CA ALA A 81 6.90 16.47 -7.76
C ALA A 81 5.69 16.40 -6.81
N ARG A 82 5.42 15.22 -6.21
CA ARG A 82 4.34 15.06 -5.23
C ARG A 82 4.59 15.84 -3.94
N LEU A 83 5.84 15.91 -3.49
CA LEU A 83 6.20 16.57 -2.22
C LEU A 83 6.28 18.09 -2.33
N THR A 84 6.63 18.64 -3.51
CA THR A 84 6.83 20.09 -3.73
C THR A 84 5.61 20.92 -3.32
N THR A 85 4.41 20.44 -3.51
CA THR A 85 3.16 21.15 -3.21
C THR A 85 2.68 20.95 -1.77
N LEU A 86 3.37 20.12 -0.99
CA LEU A 86 2.96 19.74 0.35
C LEU A 86 3.75 20.55 1.41
N PRO A 87 3.27 20.66 2.65
CA PRO A 87 3.97 21.37 3.70
C PRO A 87 5.37 20.81 4.00
N VAL A 88 6.31 21.67 4.34
CA VAL A 88 7.67 21.28 4.79
C VAL A 88 7.59 20.27 5.93
N GLY A 89 8.38 19.20 5.82
CA GLY A 89 8.38 18.06 6.74
C GLY A 89 7.41 16.94 6.33
N THR A 90 6.67 17.09 5.25
CA THR A 90 5.89 15.98 4.68
C THR A 90 6.83 14.97 4.03
N PHE A 91 6.62 13.67 4.27
CA PHE A 91 7.52 12.62 3.82
C PHE A 91 6.79 11.38 3.32
N LEU A 92 7.49 10.57 2.53
CA LEU A 92 7.07 9.24 2.10
C LEU A 92 8.27 8.29 2.10
N ILE A 93 7.98 6.98 2.09
CA ILE A 93 8.99 5.93 1.88
C ILE A 93 8.73 5.30 0.51
N ARG A 94 9.78 5.03 -0.22
CA ARG A 94 9.74 4.34 -1.51
C ARG A 94 10.88 3.33 -1.63
N ASP A 95 10.82 2.48 -2.63
CA ASP A 95 11.93 1.60 -2.97
C ASP A 95 13.14 2.43 -3.43
N SER A 96 14.33 1.93 -3.13
CA SER A 96 15.54 2.51 -3.69
C SER A 96 15.83 1.88 -5.04
N MET A 97 16.40 2.68 -5.95
CA MET A 97 16.92 2.19 -7.23
C MET A 97 18.39 1.77 -7.13
N GLN A 98 18.99 1.83 -5.93
CA GLN A 98 20.38 1.46 -5.69
C GLN A 98 20.50 0.03 -5.17
N THR A 99 21.49 -0.72 -5.66
CA THR A 99 21.66 -2.15 -5.40
C THR A 99 21.76 -2.52 -3.92
N ASP A 100 22.41 -1.67 -3.10
CA ASP A 100 22.67 -1.95 -1.68
C ASP A 100 21.68 -1.30 -0.72
N VAL A 101 20.64 -0.65 -1.24
CA VAL A 101 19.68 0.12 -0.46
C VAL A 101 18.27 -0.36 -0.76
N PHE A 102 17.52 -0.80 0.25
CA PHE A 102 16.15 -1.27 0.08
C PHE A 102 15.14 -0.13 0.01
N PHE A 103 15.31 0.87 0.85
CA PHE A 103 14.35 1.96 0.99
C PHE A 103 15.00 3.33 0.88
N THR A 104 14.23 4.29 0.38
CA THR A 104 14.58 5.70 0.34
C THR A 104 13.50 6.49 1.04
N LEU A 105 13.90 7.39 1.92
CA LEU A 105 13.05 8.42 2.52
C LEU A 105 13.08 9.64 1.62
N SER A 106 11.95 10.05 1.07
CA SER A 106 11.80 11.33 0.36
C SER A 106 10.95 12.26 1.22
N TYR A 107 11.36 13.51 1.37
CA TYR A 107 10.65 14.47 2.21
C TYR A 107 10.82 15.91 1.68
N HIS A 108 9.89 16.78 2.04
CA HIS A 108 9.98 18.20 1.73
C HIS A 108 10.80 18.90 2.82
N SER A 109 12.04 19.26 2.50
CA SER A 109 12.91 20.05 3.38
C SER A 109 12.65 21.56 3.20
N GLU A 110 13.31 22.39 3.99
CA GLU A 110 13.23 23.86 3.84
C GLU A 110 13.80 24.33 2.50
N ASP A 111 14.76 23.60 1.96
CA ASP A 111 15.40 23.90 0.67
C ASP A 111 14.68 23.24 -0.52
N GLY A 112 13.57 22.52 -0.26
CA GLY A 112 12.79 21.78 -1.27
C GLY A 112 12.79 20.27 -1.07
N PRO A 113 12.19 19.51 -2.01
CA PRO A 113 12.12 18.07 -1.93
C PRO A 113 13.50 17.42 -1.92
N THR A 114 13.71 16.50 -1.02
CA THR A 114 15.00 15.83 -0.77
C THR A 114 14.79 14.34 -0.57
N SER A 115 15.75 13.54 -0.99
CA SER A 115 15.74 12.08 -0.81
C SER A 115 17.00 11.63 -0.07
N VAL A 116 16.82 10.77 0.95
CA VAL A 116 17.89 10.22 1.77
C VAL A 116 17.76 8.69 1.79
N ARG A 117 18.87 7.99 1.58
CA ARG A 117 18.95 6.53 1.63
C ARG A 117 18.71 6.03 3.05
N VAL A 118 17.94 4.95 3.17
CA VAL A 118 17.79 4.20 4.41
C VAL A 118 18.75 3.01 4.37
N LEU A 119 19.84 3.12 5.09
CA LEU A 119 20.90 2.13 5.12
C LEU A 119 20.62 1.07 6.17
N LEU A 120 20.95 -0.19 5.87
CA LEU A 120 21.06 -1.24 6.87
C LEU A 120 22.42 -1.16 7.56
N LYS A 121 22.43 -1.00 8.88
CA LYS A 121 23.65 -1.01 9.72
C LYS A 121 23.48 -2.05 10.82
N GLY A 122 24.22 -3.15 10.71
CA GLY A 122 24.01 -4.29 11.62
C GLY A 122 22.57 -4.79 11.54
N CYS A 123 21.91 -4.97 12.68
CA CYS A 123 20.52 -5.41 12.77
C CYS A 123 19.52 -4.23 12.78
N GLY A 124 19.81 -3.12 12.12
CA GLY A 124 18.92 -1.94 12.17
C GLY A 124 19.05 -1.00 10.98
N PHE A 125 18.37 0.13 11.08
CA PHE A 125 18.27 1.15 10.04
C PHE A 125 18.94 2.46 10.46
N ALA A 126 19.58 3.13 9.52
CA ALA A 126 20.12 4.48 9.68
C ALA A 126 19.84 5.30 8.42
N LEU A 127 19.70 6.61 8.54
CA LEU A 127 19.77 7.48 7.37
C LEU A 127 21.22 7.66 6.94
N ASP A 128 21.43 7.77 5.65
CA ASP A 128 22.76 8.06 5.10
C ASP A 128 23.27 9.39 5.64
N GLY A 129 24.55 9.44 6.01
CA GLY A 129 25.14 10.59 6.69
C GLY A 129 24.81 10.72 8.19
N SER A 130 23.90 9.89 8.74
CA SER A 130 23.55 9.90 10.16
C SER A 130 24.44 8.98 11.00
N LYS A 131 24.74 9.43 12.24
CA LYS A 131 25.38 8.59 13.26
C LYS A 131 24.38 7.72 14.05
N HIS A 132 23.09 8.01 13.95
CA HIS A 132 22.04 7.30 14.67
C HIS A 132 21.57 6.08 13.89
N ALA A 133 21.52 4.93 14.55
CA ALA A 133 20.94 3.69 14.03
C ALA A 133 19.83 3.21 14.97
N PHE A 134 18.80 2.59 14.39
CA PHE A 134 17.60 2.15 15.11
C PHE A 134 17.25 0.72 14.72
N PRO A 135 16.76 -0.12 15.64
CA PRO A 135 16.39 -1.50 15.32
C PRO A 135 15.18 -1.60 14.39
N CYS A 136 14.40 -0.52 14.26
CA CYS A 136 13.18 -0.48 13.48
C CYS A 136 13.10 0.82 12.67
N LEU A 137 12.70 0.72 11.39
CA LEU A 137 12.50 1.89 10.52
C LEU A 137 11.49 2.89 11.10
N PHE A 138 10.44 2.41 11.75
CA PHE A 138 9.40 3.29 12.32
C PHE A 138 9.91 4.04 13.57
N GLU A 139 10.85 3.47 14.32
CA GLU A 139 11.54 4.18 15.41
C GLU A 139 12.48 5.25 14.86
N LEU A 140 13.19 4.96 13.79
CA LEU A 140 13.98 5.95 13.06
C LEU A 140 13.10 7.12 12.62
N LEU A 141 11.99 6.86 11.94
CA LEU A 141 11.07 7.91 11.49
C LEU A 141 10.54 8.74 12.67
N ARG A 142 10.11 8.06 13.75
CA ARG A 142 9.63 8.73 14.97
C ARG A 142 10.70 9.65 15.57
N PHE A 143 11.95 9.20 15.62
CA PHE A 143 13.05 10.02 16.11
C PHE A 143 13.18 11.34 15.32
N TYR A 144 13.17 11.28 13.98
CA TYR A 144 13.24 12.48 13.14
C TYR A 144 11.97 13.34 13.18
N MET A 145 10.83 12.77 13.56
CA MET A 145 9.59 13.52 13.80
C MET A 145 9.56 14.24 15.15
N THR A 146 10.28 13.72 16.16
CA THR A 146 10.25 14.26 17.54
C THR A 146 11.54 14.98 17.95
N SER A 147 12.63 14.82 17.19
CA SER A 147 13.92 15.49 17.46
C SER A 147 13.80 17.01 17.38
N ALA A 148 14.74 17.72 17.99
CA ALA A 148 14.75 19.18 18.03
C ALA A 148 14.67 19.84 16.63
N LYS A 149 15.30 19.25 15.63
CA LYS A 149 15.25 19.73 14.23
C LYS A 149 13.93 19.44 13.53
N ARG A 150 13.13 18.48 14.01
CA ARG A 150 11.84 18.08 13.44
C ARG A 150 11.80 18.07 11.91
N SER A 151 12.79 17.45 11.29
CA SER A 151 12.91 17.38 9.82
C SER A 151 11.72 16.70 9.16
N LEU A 152 11.08 15.77 9.89
CA LEU A 152 9.86 15.10 9.47
C LEU A 152 8.70 15.55 10.36
N LYS A 153 7.53 15.80 9.75
CA LYS A 153 6.32 16.23 10.49
C LYS A 153 5.15 15.30 10.26
N GLN A 154 4.85 14.97 9.01
CA GLN A 154 3.70 14.16 8.66
C GLN A 154 3.98 13.26 7.45
N PRO A 155 3.51 12.02 7.47
CA PRO A 155 3.64 11.13 6.33
C PRO A 155 2.61 11.48 5.24
N TYR A 156 3.02 11.40 3.98
CA TYR A 156 2.15 11.57 2.82
C TYR A 156 1.45 10.25 2.48
N ARG A 157 0.14 10.24 2.60
CA ARG A 157 -0.72 9.08 2.32
C ARG A 157 -1.60 9.23 1.08
N GLY A 158 -1.30 10.20 0.22
CA GLY A 158 -2.13 10.55 -0.94
C GLY A 158 -3.21 11.57 -0.59
N SER A 159 -3.98 11.95 -1.60
CA SER A 159 -5.05 12.94 -1.51
C SER A 159 -6.40 12.34 -1.07
N ALA A 160 -6.58 11.03 -1.19
CA ALA A 160 -7.81 10.38 -0.80
C ALA A 160 -7.99 10.36 0.73
N PRO A 161 -9.23 10.51 1.25
CA PRO A 161 -9.51 10.38 2.66
C PRO A 161 -9.05 9.02 3.19
N GLN A 162 -8.42 9.02 4.36
CA GLN A 162 -7.99 7.78 5.01
C GLN A 162 -9.20 7.01 5.54
N LYS A 163 -9.13 5.69 5.48
CA LYS A 163 -10.17 4.82 6.02
C LYS A 163 -10.31 5.03 7.52
N LEU A 164 -11.55 5.08 8.01
CA LEU A 164 -11.84 5.24 9.44
C LEU A 164 -11.13 4.18 10.30
N GLN A 165 -11.08 2.94 9.82
CA GLN A 165 -10.38 1.85 10.50
C GLN A 165 -8.89 2.17 10.74
N GLU A 166 -8.21 2.76 9.76
CA GLU A 166 -6.81 3.16 9.87
C GLU A 166 -6.61 4.30 10.88
N LEU A 167 -7.52 5.26 10.88
CA LEU A 167 -7.52 6.35 11.86
C LEU A 167 -7.73 5.81 13.28
N CYS A 168 -8.71 4.92 13.47
CA CYS A 168 -8.98 4.27 14.75
C CYS A 168 -7.78 3.43 15.21
N ARG A 169 -7.18 2.61 14.33
CA ARG A 169 -5.98 1.83 14.67
C ARG A 169 -4.87 2.72 15.21
N ARG A 170 -4.52 3.79 14.51
CA ARG A 170 -3.47 4.72 14.96
C ARG A 170 -3.82 5.39 16.28
N ALA A 171 -5.07 5.77 16.49
CA ALA A 171 -5.51 6.35 17.75
C ALA A 171 -5.33 5.35 18.92
N VAL A 172 -5.73 4.09 18.74
CA VAL A 172 -5.55 3.03 19.73
C VAL A 172 -4.07 2.79 20.01
N VAL A 173 -3.24 2.62 18.97
CA VAL A 173 -1.79 2.41 19.13
C VAL A 173 -1.12 3.60 19.81
N LYS A 174 -1.52 4.82 19.49
CA LYS A 174 -1.01 6.04 20.13
C LYS A 174 -1.36 6.11 21.62
N THR A 175 -2.56 5.68 21.99
CA THR A 175 -3.06 5.75 23.37
C THR A 175 -2.47 4.66 24.26
N TYR A 176 -2.44 3.43 23.78
CA TYR A 176 -2.06 2.26 24.59
C TYR A 176 -0.61 1.82 24.40
N GLY A 177 0.02 2.20 23.29
CA GLY A 177 1.35 1.73 22.90
C GLY A 177 1.32 0.32 22.30
N LYS A 178 2.33 0.01 21.48
CA LYS A 178 2.44 -1.28 20.78
C LYS A 178 2.50 -2.48 21.73
N ASP A 179 3.19 -2.32 22.86
CA ASP A 179 3.49 -3.40 23.83
C ASP A 179 2.28 -3.79 24.70
N ASN A 180 1.20 -3.03 24.62
CA ASN A 180 -0.03 -3.29 25.38
C ASN A 180 -1.21 -3.74 24.50
N LEU A 181 -1.01 -3.87 23.20
CA LEU A 181 -2.10 -4.27 22.28
C LEU A 181 -2.65 -5.66 22.60
N ASP A 182 -1.80 -6.59 23.07
CA ASP A 182 -2.19 -7.94 23.48
C ASP A 182 -3.08 -7.96 24.72
N LYS A 183 -2.98 -6.93 25.56
CA LYS A 183 -3.73 -6.81 26.83
C LYS A 183 -5.10 -6.18 26.65
N LEU A 184 -5.40 -5.67 25.45
CA LEU A 184 -6.70 -5.04 25.19
C LEU A 184 -7.82 -6.08 25.19
N PRO A 185 -8.96 -5.79 25.84
CA PRO A 185 -10.14 -6.67 25.89
C PRO A 185 -10.92 -6.62 24.56
N VAL A 186 -10.26 -7.03 23.47
CA VAL A 186 -10.81 -7.04 22.12
C VAL A 186 -10.75 -8.44 21.52
N THR A 187 -11.56 -8.70 20.49
CA THR A 187 -11.55 -9.98 19.76
C THR A 187 -10.18 -10.23 19.11
N SER A 188 -9.86 -11.49 18.82
CA SER A 188 -8.63 -11.87 18.13
C SER A 188 -8.49 -11.16 16.78
N VAL A 189 -9.57 -11.10 15.99
CA VAL A 189 -9.60 -10.43 14.69
C VAL A 189 -9.21 -8.95 14.81
N LEU A 190 -9.74 -8.26 15.82
CA LEU A 190 -9.40 -6.84 16.04
C LEU A 190 -7.96 -6.70 16.55
N ARG A 191 -7.49 -7.60 17.38
CA ARG A 191 -6.10 -7.64 17.85
C ARG A 191 -5.14 -7.82 16.69
N ASP A 192 -5.39 -8.79 15.81
CA ASP A 192 -4.59 -9.05 14.61
C ASP A 192 -4.55 -7.82 13.69
N PHE A 193 -5.69 -7.14 13.54
CA PHE A 193 -5.76 -5.88 12.80
C PHE A 193 -4.92 -4.77 13.44
N LEU A 194 -4.95 -4.61 14.75
CA LEU A 194 -4.11 -3.64 15.47
C LEU A 194 -2.62 -3.97 15.33
N GLN A 195 -2.25 -5.24 15.44
CA GLN A 195 -0.87 -5.73 15.31
C GLN A 195 -0.35 -5.69 13.86
N SER A 196 -1.23 -5.69 12.87
CA SER A 196 -0.82 -5.60 11.46
C SER A 196 0.00 -4.34 11.15
N TYR A 197 -0.19 -3.27 11.93
CA TYR A 197 0.62 -2.05 11.90
C TYR A 197 0.64 -1.39 13.30
N PRO A 198 1.53 -1.82 14.20
CA PRO A 198 1.56 -1.39 15.60
C PRO A 198 2.32 -0.07 15.81
N PHE A 199 2.17 0.87 14.90
CA PHE A 199 2.83 2.18 14.95
C PHE A 199 1.80 3.31 14.84
N SER A 200 2.08 4.40 15.55
CA SER A 200 1.21 5.58 15.60
C SER A 200 1.50 6.64 14.52
N ILE A 201 2.47 6.36 13.66
CA ILE A 201 2.82 7.21 12.51
C ILE A 201 1.81 7.06 11.40
#